data_4316124340e47cd42cbedfa7000f5e8d
#
_entry.id   4316124340e47cd42cbedfa7000f5e8d
#
_cell.length_a   1.000
_cell.length_b   1.000
_cell.length_c   1.000
_cell.angle_alpha   90.00
_cell.angle_beta   90.00
_cell.angle_gamma   90.00
#
_symmetry.space_group_name_H-M   'P 1'
#
loop_
_entity.id
_entity.type
_entity.pdbx_description
1 polymer ?
#
loop_
_entity_poly.entity_id
_entity_poly.type
_entity_poly.pdbx_seq_one_letter_code
_entity_poly.pdbx_strand_id
1 'polypeptide(L)' 'MQTWRDGHTRATDAAESLRAALAALGVPETAWSGMRPTVTYNGLAYVHLGMLPADVVEQIAEAMRATRTSAH' A
#
# COMPACT_ATOMS: atom_id res chain seq x y z
N MET A 1 19.96 -3.07 -14.75
CA MET A 1 19.75 -1.73 -14.24
C MET A 1 18.33 -1.23 -14.45
N GLN A 2 17.82 -1.36 -15.66
CA GLN A 2 16.45 -0.94 -15.93
C GLN A 2 15.43 -1.72 -15.13
N THR A 3 15.64 -3.01 -14.97
CA THR A 3 14.73 -3.86 -14.22
C THR A 3 14.58 -3.36 -12.79
N TRP A 4 15.70 -2.97 -12.16
CA TRP A 4 15.64 -2.46 -10.79
C TRP A 4 14.89 -1.13 -10.73
N ARG A 5 15.16 -0.24 -11.70
CA ARG A 5 14.47 1.05 -11.76
C ARG A 5 12.98 0.89 -11.94
N ASP A 6 12.59 0.00 -12.85
CA ASP A 6 11.18 -0.25 -13.10
C ASP A 6 10.50 -0.79 -11.86
N GLY A 7 11.17 -1.70 -11.15
CA GLY A 7 10.65 -2.23 -9.91
C GLY A 7 10.53 -1.16 -8.83
N HIS A 8 11.52 -0.27 -8.74
CA HIS A 8 11.49 0.81 -7.76
C HIS A 8 10.34 1.77 -8.03
N THR A 9 10.17 2.18 -9.28
CA THR A 9 9.07 3.05 -9.66
C THR A 9 7.73 2.39 -9.35
N ARG A 10 7.59 1.13 -9.71
CA ARG A 10 6.36 0.40 -9.47
C ARG A 10 6.02 0.29 -7.98
N ALA A 11 7.04 -0.01 -7.17
CA ALA A 11 6.84 -0.13 -5.73
C ALA A 11 6.46 1.22 -5.11
N THR A 12 7.11 2.30 -5.57
CA THR A 12 6.81 3.65 -5.10
C THR A 12 5.39 4.05 -5.46
N ASP A 13 4.99 3.80 -6.70
CA ASP A 13 3.64 4.14 -7.15
C ASP A 13 2.59 3.36 -6.38
N ALA A 14 2.85 2.08 -6.14
CA ALA A 14 1.92 1.25 -5.38
C ALA A 14 1.79 1.75 -3.94
N ALA A 15 2.91 2.11 -3.32
CA ALA A 15 2.89 2.64 -1.95
C ALA A 15 2.11 3.95 -1.89
N GLU A 16 2.30 4.82 -2.86
CA GLU A 16 1.60 6.10 -2.88
C GLU A 16 0.11 5.92 -3.13
N SER A 17 -0.25 4.97 -3.97
CA SER A 17 -1.65 4.66 -4.21
C SER A 17 -2.33 4.20 -2.93
N LEU A 18 -1.66 3.35 -2.16
CA LEU A 18 -2.23 2.87 -0.91
C LEU A 18 -2.32 3.99 0.12
N ARG A 19 -1.29 4.84 0.20
CA ARG A 19 -1.33 5.99 1.11
C ARG A 19 -2.52 6.89 0.80
N ALA A 20 -2.75 7.16 -0.47
CA ALA A 20 -3.87 7.99 -0.90
C ALA A 20 -5.21 7.34 -0.50
N ALA A 21 -5.31 6.04 -0.69
CA ALA A 21 -6.52 5.31 -0.33
C ALA A 21 -6.77 5.34 1.18
N LEU A 22 -5.72 5.19 1.97
CA LEU A 22 -5.84 5.25 3.42
C LEU A 22 -6.25 6.63 3.88
N ALA A 23 -5.68 7.66 3.27
CA ALA A 23 -6.06 9.04 3.58
C ALA A 23 -7.54 9.28 3.25
N ALA A 24 -8.00 8.74 2.13
CA ALA A 24 -9.41 8.88 1.74
C ALA A 24 -10.34 8.18 2.72
N LEU A 25 -9.86 7.11 3.38
CA LEU A 25 -10.63 6.43 4.41
C LEU A 25 -10.63 7.17 5.74
N GLY A 26 -9.85 8.25 5.85
CA GLY A 26 -9.75 8.99 7.09
C GLY A 26 -8.72 8.43 8.06
N VAL A 27 -7.84 7.56 7.61
CA VAL A 27 -6.81 6.98 8.46
C VAL A 27 -5.69 7.99 8.64
N PRO A 28 -5.28 8.30 9.88
CA PRO A 28 -4.23 9.29 10.09
C PRO A 28 -2.88 8.79 9.60
N GLU A 29 -2.06 9.72 9.14
CA GLU A 29 -0.75 9.39 8.57
C GLU A 29 0.13 8.62 9.54
N THR A 30 0.02 8.89 10.83
CA THR A 30 0.83 8.21 11.83
C THR A 30 0.59 6.70 11.84
N ALA A 31 -0.58 6.25 11.40
CA ALA A 31 -0.91 4.84 11.38
C ALA A 31 -0.16 4.07 10.30
N TRP A 32 0.25 4.75 9.22
CA TRP A 32 0.91 4.09 8.10
C TRP A 32 2.26 4.72 7.74
N SER A 33 2.87 5.42 8.70
CA SER A 33 4.15 6.10 8.46
C SER A 33 5.29 5.12 8.19
N GLY A 34 5.15 3.87 8.59
CA GLY A 34 6.18 2.86 8.34
C GLY A 34 6.10 2.20 6.96
N MET A 35 5.12 2.56 6.17
CA MET A 35 4.96 1.99 4.84
C MET A 35 6.02 2.51 3.89
N ARG A 36 6.61 1.61 3.10
CA ARG A 36 7.65 2.04 2.17
C ARG A 36 7.81 1.02 1.04
N PRO A 37 8.25 1.49 -0.13
CA PRO A 37 8.52 0.59 -1.24
C PRO A 37 9.81 -0.18 -1.00
N THR A 38 9.86 -1.39 -1.52
CA THR A 38 11.03 -2.26 -1.41
C THR A 38 11.24 -2.97 -2.74
N VAL A 39 12.48 -3.06 -3.17
CA VAL A 39 12.82 -3.76 -4.41
C VAL A 39 13.95 -4.72 -4.11
N THR A 40 13.78 -5.98 -4.51
CA THR A 40 14.85 -6.96 -4.35
C THR A 40 15.93 -6.73 -5.40
N TYR A 41 17.11 -7.31 -5.18
CA TYR A 41 18.22 -7.09 -6.10
C TYR A 41 17.92 -7.62 -7.51
N ASN A 42 17.00 -8.56 -7.65
CA ASN A 42 16.60 -9.05 -8.97
C ASN A 42 15.39 -8.31 -9.54
N GLY A 43 15.03 -7.16 -8.97
CA GLY A 43 14.05 -6.26 -9.55
C GLY A 43 12.59 -6.51 -9.18
N LEU A 44 12.32 -7.41 -8.26
CA LEU A 44 10.94 -7.65 -7.83
C LEU A 44 10.48 -6.54 -6.89
N ALA A 45 9.31 -5.99 -7.19
CA ALA A 45 8.75 -4.86 -6.45
C ALA A 45 7.83 -5.33 -5.34
N TYR A 46 8.04 -4.79 -4.15
CA TYR A 46 7.21 -5.07 -2.98
C TYR A 46 6.91 -3.77 -2.25
N VAL A 47 5.88 -3.80 -1.42
CA VAL A 47 5.60 -2.68 -0.52
C VAL A 47 5.59 -3.24 0.90
N HIS A 48 6.43 -2.66 1.75
CA HIS A 48 6.49 -3.01 3.16
C HIS A 48 5.47 -2.15 3.90
N LEU A 49 4.48 -2.79 4.51
CA LEU A 49 3.39 -2.04 5.13
C LEU A 49 3.71 -1.55 6.54
N GLY A 50 4.69 -2.16 7.16
CA GLY A 50 5.00 -1.82 8.53
C GLY A 50 3.99 -2.42 9.49
N MET A 51 3.99 -1.90 10.70
CA MET A 51 3.08 -2.37 11.74
C MET A 51 1.83 -1.50 11.71
N LEU A 52 0.71 -2.07 11.28
CA LEU A 52 -0.55 -1.34 11.20
C LEU A 52 -1.42 -1.67 12.41
N PRO A 53 -2.08 -0.66 13.00
CA PRO A 53 -3.04 -0.93 14.06
C PRO A 53 -4.17 -1.84 13.57
N ALA A 54 -4.70 -2.65 14.46
CA ALA A 54 -5.74 -3.62 14.08
C ALA A 54 -6.99 -2.94 13.52
N ASP A 55 -7.37 -1.79 14.08
CA ASP A 55 -8.54 -1.08 13.59
C ASP A 55 -8.33 -0.56 12.17
N VAL A 56 -7.11 -0.18 11.82
CA VAL A 56 -6.78 0.24 10.45
C VAL A 56 -6.91 -0.94 9.50
N VAL A 57 -6.40 -2.10 9.91
CA VAL A 57 -6.50 -3.32 9.10
C VAL A 57 -7.98 -3.68 8.87
N GLU A 58 -8.79 -3.52 9.90
CA GLU A 58 -10.23 -3.78 9.78
C GLU A 58 -10.89 -2.82 8.80
N GLN A 59 -10.49 -1.55 8.81
CA GLN A 59 -11.01 -0.57 7.86
C GLN A 59 -10.64 -0.93 6.44
N ILE A 60 -9.41 -1.38 6.24
CA ILE A 60 -8.94 -1.81 4.91
C ILE A 60 -9.79 -3.01 4.45
N ALA A 61 -10.00 -3.97 5.33
CA ALA A 61 -10.78 -5.16 4.99
C ALA A 61 -12.22 -4.79 4.61
N GLU A 62 -12.81 -3.85 5.36
CA GLU A 62 -14.15 -3.38 5.05
C GLU A 62 -14.22 -2.72 3.68
N ALA A 63 -13.24 -1.86 3.40
CA ALA A 63 -13.20 -1.16 2.12
C ALA A 63 -13.07 -2.15 0.96
N MET A 64 -12.26 -3.17 1.14
CA MET A 64 -12.07 -4.19 0.10
C MET A 64 -13.36 -4.99 -0.14
N ARG A 65 -14.05 -5.33 0.92
CA ARG A 65 -15.33 -6.05 0.79
C ARG A 65 -16.39 -5.21 0.11
N ALA A 66 -16.43 -3.92 0.46
CA ALA A 66 -17.39 -3.00 -0.15
C ALA A 66 -17.13 -2.84 -1.64
N THR A 67 -15.87 -2.68 -2.01
CA THR A 67 -15.48 -2.54 -3.42
C THR A 67 -15.86 -3.80 -4.20
N ARG A 68 -15.59 -4.95 -3.62
CA ARG A 68 -15.88 -6.21 -4.27
C ARG A 68 -17.38 -6.39 -4.49
N THR A 69 -18.17 -5.99 -3.49
CA THR A 69 -19.63 -6.08 -3.58
C THR A 69 -20.14 -5.17 -4.68
N SER A 70 -19.60 -3.94 -4.76
CA SER A 70 -20.10 -2.99 -5.76
C SER A 70 -19.63 -3.33 -7.17
N ALA A 71 -18.61 -4.18 -7.34
CA ALA A 71 -18.16 -4.60 -8.65
C ALA A 71 -19.18 -5.48 -9.36
N HIS A 72 -20.15 -5.99 -8.65
CA HIS A 72 -21.20 -6.81 -9.20
C HIS A 72 -22.49 -6.03 -9.32
#